data_f4073857c0d39f62272f7c47db50f86b
#
_entry.id   f4073857c0d39f62272f7c47db50f86b
#
_cell.length_a   1.000
_cell.length_b   1.000
_cell.length_c   1.000
_cell.angle_alpha   90.00
_cell.angle_beta   90.00
_cell.angle_gamma   90.00
#
_symmetry.space_group_name_H-M   'P 1'
#
loop_
_entity.id
_entity.type
_entity.pdbx_description
1 polymer ?
#
loop_
_entity_poly.entity_id
_entity_poly.type
_entity_poly.pdbx_seq_one_letter_code
_entity_poly.pdbx_strand_id
1 'polypeptide(L)'
;MNGLETYSTSEVLLDSDLAKKQQILHDSVASLGSTIVAFSGGVDSTYLAWAATNILGSQALCITADSPSYSNHYRELSLRIANEFGLNHEIIKTDELDRPEYRANPVNRCYYCKHELYSVLKTISRDRGITGIVDGSNADDRSDYRPGRSAAREFGVKSPLDEADLTKVEIRELSRRVGLPTWNEPASACLSSRIPYHSEVTNEKLRMVEQAEATLHKLGFRVCRVRHYGELARVEI
;
A
#
# COMPACT_ATOMS: atom_id res chain seq x y z
N MET A 1 12.30 -41.84 -12.49
CA MET A 1 13.46 -41.01 -12.85
C MET A 1 13.19 -39.63 -12.32
N ASN A 2 13.81 -39.28 -11.19
CA ASN A 2 13.65 -37.98 -10.58
C ASN A 2 14.51 -36.98 -11.35
N GLY A 3 13.90 -36.06 -12.09
CA GLY A 3 14.58 -34.94 -12.69
C GLY A 3 15.06 -33.99 -11.58
N LEU A 4 16.35 -34.00 -11.30
CA LEU A 4 17.02 -32.95 -10.54
C LEU A 4 17.04 -31.71 -11.41
N GLU A 5 16.17 -30.74 -11.09
CA GLU A 5 16.29 -29.40 -11.65
C GLU A 5 17.62 -28.81 -11.19
N THR A 6 18.55 -28.64 -12.12
CA THR A 6 19.85 -27.98 -11.86
C THR A 6 19.63 -26.47 -11.89
N TYR A 7 19.43 -25.87 -10.72
CA TYR A 7 19.45 -24.40 -10.58
C TYR A 7 20.84 -23.85 -10.94
N SER A 8 20.89 -22.74 -11.64
CA SER A 8 22.16 -22.07 -11.94
C SER A 8 22.76 -21.48 -10.66
N THR A 9 24.08 -21.36 -10.60
CA THR A 9 24.78 -20.77 -9.44
C THR A 9 24.27 -19.35 -9.12
N SER A 10 23.85 -18.58 -10.15
CA SER A 10 23.27 -17.26 -10.01
C SER A 10 21.86 -17.29 -9.38
N GLU A 11 21.02 -18.28 -9.71
CA GLU A 11 19.70 -18.45 -9.10
C GLU A 11 19.80 -18.83 -7.62
N VAL A 12 20.73 -19.72 -7.28
CA VAL A 12 21.00 -20.10 -5.88
C VAL A 12 21.51 -18.92 -5.05
N LEU A 13 22.35 -18.06 -5.62
CA LEU A 13 22.87 -16.86 -4.94
C LEU A 13 21.77 -15.82 -4.74
N LEU A 14 20.94 -15.56 -5.75
CA LEU A 14 19.78 -14.66 -5.64
C LEU A 14 18.77 -15.14 -4.59
N ASP A 15 18.52 -16.45 -4.53
CA ASP A 15 17.61 -17.03 -3.55
C ASP A 15 18.15 -16.91 -2.12
N SER A 16 19.47 -17.05 -1.94
CA SER A 16 20.12 -16.87 -0.63
C SER A 16 20.10 -15.41 -0.15
N ASP A 17 20.22 -14.43 -1.05
CA ASP A 17 20.16 -13.02 -0.70
C ASP A 17 18.72 -12.59 -0.36
N LEU A 18 17.75 -13.03 -1.16
CA LEU A 18 16.33 -12.80 -0.89
C LEU A 18 15.90 -13.40 0.46
N ALA A 19 16.40 -14.58 0.80
CA ALA A 19 16.15 -15.22 2.09
C ALA A 19 16.73 -14.41 3.27
N LYS A 20 17.91 -13.80 3.11
CA LYS A 20 18.49 -12.90 4.12
C LYS A 20 17.63 -11.65 4.32
N LYS A 21 17.20 -11.00 3.23
CA LYS A 21 16.32 -9.85 3.29
C LYS A 21 14.97 -10.19 3.95
N GLN A 22 14.43 -11.37 3.64
CA GLN A 22 13.20 -11.86 4.28
C GLN A 22 13.40 -12.10 5.78
N GLN A 23 14.58 -12.59 6.20
CA GLN A 23 14.89 -12.75 7.62
C GLN A 23 15.01 -11.41 8.34
N ILE A 24 15.64 -10.39 7.71
CA ILE A 24 15.71 -9.03 8.25
C ILE A 24 14.32 -8.44 8.44
N LEU A 25 13.43 -8.60 7.44
CA LEU A 25 12.02 -8.21 7.56
C LEU A 25 11.35 -8.90 8.74
N HIS A 26 11.54 -10.21 8.87
CA HIS A 26 10.97 -11.01 9.96
C HIS A 26 11.41 -10.48 11.32
N ASP A 27 12.72 -10.27 11.51
CA ASP A 27 13.28 -9.80 12.78
C ASP A 27 12.84 -8.37 13.12
N SER A 28 12.76 -7.48 12.09
CA SER A 28 12.24 -6.13 12.25
C SER A 28 10.79 -6.15 12.75
N VAL A 29 9.92 -6.93 12.10
CA VAL A 29 8.51 -7.06 12.50
C VAL A 29 8.37 -7.72 13.87
N ALA A 30 9.09 -8.82 14.14
CA ALA A 30 9.04 -9.52 15.42
C ALA A 30 9.44 -8.62 16.60
N SER A 31 10.42 -7.72 16.40
CA SER A 31 10.89 -6.78 17.40
C SER A 31 9.83 -5.77 17.87
N LEU A 32 8.74 -5.60 17.12
CA LEU A 32 7.66 -4.67 17.46
C LEU A 32 6.74 -5.20 18.57
N GLY A 33 6.62 -6.52 18.71
CA GLY A 33 5.69 -7.16 19.65
C GLY A 33 4.22 -6.99 19.27
N SER A 34 3.78 -5.78 18.95
CA SER A 34 2.46 -5.49 18.36
C SER A 34 2.55 -4.34 17.38
N THR A 35 1.72 -4.34 16.32
CA THR A 35 1.80 -3.31 15.29
C THR A 35 0.48 -3.04 14.58
N ILE A 36 0.29 -1.79 14.14
CA ILE A 36 -0.69 -1.44 13.12
C ILE A 36 0.01 -1.44 11.76
N VAL A 37 -0.50 -2.21 10.82
CA VAL A 37 -0.08 -2.20 9.42
C VAL A 37 -0.99 -1.27 8.62
N ALA A 38 -0.45 -0.21 8.03
CA ALA A 38 -1.19 0.64 7.10
C ALA A 38 -1.42 -0.13 5.78
N PHE A 39 -2.58 -0.77 5.67
CA PHE A 39 -2.93 -1.73 4.65
C PHE A 39 -3.80 -1.11 3.55
N SER A 40 -3.31 -1.09 2.32
CA SER A 40 -4.00 -0.50 1.17
C SER A 40 -4.44 -1.51 0.10
N GLY A 41 -4.26 -2.81 0.33
CA GLY A 41 -4.55 -3.84 -0.67
C GLY A 41 -3.58 -3.86 -1.88
N GLY A 42 -2.61 -2.96 -1.95
CA GLY A 42 -1.55 -3.00 -2.96
C GLY A 42 -0.48 -4.05 -2.62
N VAL A 43 0.37 -4.40 -3.59
CA VAL A 43 1.38 -5.47 -3.48
C VAL A 43 2.19 -5.39 -2.19
N ASP A 44 2.82 -4.24 -1.91
CA ASP A 44 3.75 -4.06 -0.80
C ASP A 44 3.04 -4.17 0.55
N SER A 45 1.95 -3.41 0.71
CA SER A 45 1.17 -3.43 1.96
C SER A 45 0.52 -4.79 2.23
N THR A 46 0.17 -5.54 1.18
CA THR A 46 -0.39 -6.89 1.31
C THR A 46 0.68 -7.88 1.78
N TYR A 47 1.87 -7.84 1.17
CA TYR A 47 2.95 -8.69 1.62
C TYR A 47 3.36 -8.40 3.07
N LEU A 48 3.48 -7.12 3.42
CA LEU A 48 3.77 -6.70 4.79
C LEU A 48 2.68 -7.15 5.78
N ALA A 49 1.40 -6.99 5.43
CA ALA A 49 0.28 -7.40 6.27
C ALA A 49 0.27 -8.93 6.49
N TRP A 50 0.50 -9.71 5.43
CA TRP A 50 0.64 -11.15 5.51
C TRP A 50 1.82 -11.55 6.39
N ALA A 51 3.00 -10.97 6.18
CA ALA A 51 4.20 -11.25 6.98
C ALA A 51 3.97 -10.90 8.46
N ALA A 52 3.44 -9.72 8.76
CA ALA A 52 3.17 -9.29 10.12
C ALA A 52 2.15 -10.21 10.82
N THR A 53 1.10 -10.64 10.11
CA THR A 53 0.11 -11.58 10.64
C THR A 53 0.73 -12.94 10.96
N ASN A 54 1.60 -13.47 10.08
CA ASN A 54 2.27 -14.75 10.33
C ASN A 54 3.27 -14.69 11.49
N ILE A 55 3.90 -13.52 11.72
CA ILE A 55 4.90 -13.34 12.77
C ILE A 55 4.26 -13.02 14.13
N LEU A 56 3.28 -12.13 14.16
CA LEU A 56 2.71 -11.56 15.38
C LEU A 56 1.29 -12.08 15.69
N GLY A 57 0.68 -12.83 14.78
CA GLY A 57 -0.70 -13.32 14.95
C GLY A 57 -1.68 -12.17 15.14
N SER A 58 -2.51 -12.27 16.17
CA SER A 58 -3.52 -11.27 16.52
C SER A 58 -2.94 -9.91 16.97
N GLN A 59 -1.63 -9.84 17.24
CA GLN A 59 -0.96 -8.59 17.60
C GLN A 59 -0.64 -7.71 16.38
N ALA A 60 -0.84 -8.21 15.15
CA ALA A 60 -0.78 -7.43 13.92
C ALA A 60 -2.21 -6.98 13.56
N LEU A 61 -2.50 -5.69 13.70
CA LEU A 61 -3.76 -5.07 13.29
C LEU A 61 -3.56 -4.39 11.93
N CYS A 62 -4.20 -4.91 10.89
CA CYS A 62 -4.18 -4.32 9.55
C CYS A 62 -5.30 -3.28 9.42
N ILE A 63 -4.96 -2.03 9.10
CA ILE A 63 -5.96 -0.96 8.98
C ILE A 63 -5.95 -0.41 7.55
N THR A 64 -7.12 -0.42 6.93
CA THR A 64 -7.38 0.26 5.66
C THR A 64 -8.11 1.58 5.91
N ALA A 65 -7.56 2.68 5.42
CA ALA A 65 -8.23 3.97 5.43
C ALA A 65 -9.17 4.06 4.23
N ASP A 66 -10.44 4.26 4.52
CA ASP A 66 -11.50 4.46 3.55
C ASP A 66 -11.80 5.94 3.41
N SER A 67 -11.43 6.49 2.27
CA SER A 67 -11.64 7.89 1.93
C SER A 67 -12.18 8.02 0.50
N PRO A 68 -12.73 9.18 0.10
CA PRO A 68 -13.17 9.41 -1.27
C PRO A 68 -12.06 9.28 -2.34
N SER A 69 -10.80 9.38 -1.94
CA SER A 69 -9.65 9.20 -2.85
C SER A 69 -9.20 7.74 -3.01
N TYR A 70 -9.72 6.83 -2.18
CA TYR A 70 -9.45 5.40 -2.23
C TYR A 70 -10.50 4.69 -3.08
N SER A 71 -10.08 3.98 -4.12
CA SER A 71 -11.04 3.37 -5.06
C SER A 71 -11.77 2.16 -4.47
N ASN A 72 -13.02 1.97 -4.87
CA ASN A 72 -13.83 0.81 -4.47
C ASN A 72 -13.16 -0.52 -4.87
N HIS A 73 -12.47 -0.58 -6.00
CA HIS A 73 -11.71 -1.75 -6.43
C HIS A 73 -10.71 -2.20 -5.35
N TYR A 74 -9.88 -1.28 -4.83
CA TYR A 74 -8.90 -1.61 -3.78
C TYR A 74 -9.54 -1.85 -2.43
N ARG A 75 -10.69 -1.22 -2.14
CA ARG A 75 -11.48 -1.53 -0.95
C ARG A 75 -11.96 -2.98 -0.96
N GLU A 76 -12.57 -3.42 -2.06
CA GLU A 76 -13.04 -4.80 -2.21
C GLU A 76 -11.87 -5.79 -2.20
N LEU A 77 -10.75 -5.44 -2.83
CA LEU A 77 -9.54 -6.24 -2.84
C LEU A 77 -8.97 -6.40 -1.43
N SER A 78 -8.87 -5.32 -0.64
CA SER A 78 -8.37 -5.38 0.73
C SER A 78 -9.25 -6.25 1.63
N LEU A 79 -10.58 -6.14 1.53
CA LEU A 79 -11.53 -6.97 2.27
C LEU A 79 -11.39 -8.45 1.92
N ARG A 80 -11.31 -8.76 0.61
CA ARG A 80 -11.13 -10.13 0.13
C ARG A 80 -9.84 -10.75 0.64
N ILE A 81 -8.71 -10.03 0.52
CA ILE A 81 -7.42 -10.51 1.01
C ILE A 81 -7.44 -10.70 2.52
N ALA A 82 -8.00 -9.75 3.27
CA ALA A 82 -8.09 -9.85 4.71
C ALA A 82 -8.84 -11.11 5.15
N ASN A 83 -9.96 -11.42 4.50
CA ASN A 83 -10.74 -12.62 4.77
C ASN A 83 -10.01 -13.90 4.34
N GLU A 84 -9.42 -13.93 3.14
CA GLU A 84 -8.78 -15.10 2.56
C GLU A 84 -7.51 -15.52 3.35
N PHE A 85 -6.73 -14.53 3.81
CA PHE A 85 -5.48 -14.76 4.53
C PHE A 85 -5.58 -14.59 6.04
N GLY A 86 -6.79 -14.43 6.58
CA GLY A 86 -7.04 -14.37 8.02
C GLY A 86 -6.40 -13.16 8.71
N LEU A 87 -6.32 -12.02 8.02
CA LEU A 87 -5.76 -10.81 8.61
C LEU A 87 -6.71 -10.26 9.68
N ASN A 88 -6.18 -9.83 10.83
CA ASN A 88 -6.93 -9.02 11.79
C ASN A 88 -7.10 -7.62 11.19
N HIS A 89 -8.23 -7.35 10.54
CA HIS A 89 -8.42 -6.21 9.66
C HIS A 89 -9.58 -5.32 10.07
N GLU A 90 -9.33 -4.02 10.05
CA GLU A 90 -10.35 -2.99 10.27
C GLU A 90 -10.30 -1.94 9.15
N ILE A 91 -11.47 -1.36 8.85
CA ILE A 91 -11.58 -0.20 7.98
C ILE A 91 -11.91 1.02 8.85
N ILE A 92 -11.15 2.09 8.67
CA ILE A 92 -11.40 3.39 9.30
C ILE A 92 -11.73 4.42 8.23
N LYS A 93 -12.52 5.43 8.60
CA LYS A 93 -12.71 6.60 7.74
C LYS A 93 -11.62 7.62 7.97
N THR A 94 -11.19 8.26 6.89
CA THR A 94 -10.30 9.42 6.91
C THR A 94 -10.90 10.53 6.03
N ASP A 95 -10.75 11.77 6.48
CA ASP A 95 -11.41 12.93 5.89
C ASP A 95 -10.38 13.95 5.37
N GLU A 96 -9.38 13.46 4.61
CA GLU A 96 -8.35 14.32 4.04
C GLU A 96 -8.92 15.42 3.13
N LEU A 97 -10.11 15.21 2.54
CA LEU A 97 -10.81 16.23 1.75
C LEU A 97 -11.33 17.40 2.57
N ASP A 98 -11.46 17.26 3.88
CA ASP A 98 -11.84 18.39 4.75
C ASP A 98 -10.67 19.35 4.98
N ARG A 99 -9.44 18.91 4.64
CA ARG A 99 -8.24 19.76 4.73
C ARG A 99 -8.08 20.63 3.50
N PRO A 100 -8.09 21.98 3.65
CA PRO A 100 -7.89 22.88 2.51
C PRO A 100 -6.57 22.65 1.77
N GLU A 101 -5.50 22.30 2.51
CA GLU A 101 -4.17 22.02 1.97
C GLU A 101 -4.18 20.80 1.04
N TYR A 102 -4.94 19.75 1.39
CA TYR A 102 -5.11 18.59 0.53
C TYR A 102 -5.94 18.93 -0.71
N ARG A 103 -7.08 19.62 -0.52
CA ARG A 103 -7.99 20.01 -1.62
C ARG A 103 -7.31 20.88 -2.66
N ALA A 104 -6.44 21.80 -2.22
CA ALA A 104 -5.67 22.65 -3.12
C ALA A 104 -4.75 21.86 -4.08
N ASN A 105 -4.60 20.57 -3.86
CA ASN A 105 -3.86 19.65 -4.72
C ASN A 105 -2.42 20.09 -5.05
N PRO A 106 -1.61 20.45 -4.07
CA PRO A 106 -0.23 20.80 -4.30
C PRO A 106 0.61 19.57 -4.68
N VAL A 107 1.81 19.81 -5.19
CA VAL A 107 2.73 18.73 -5.59
C VAL A 107 3.03 17.78 -4.41
N ASN A 108 3.05 18.29 -3.18
CA ASN A 108 3.24 17.51 -1.95
C ASN A 108 1.92 17.03 -1.32
N ARG A 109 0.80 16.97 -2.05
CA ARG A 109 -0.51 16.50 -1.54
C ARG A 109 -0.42 15.20 -0.74
N CYS A 110 0.43 14.24 -1.18
CA CYS A 110 0.59 12.97 -0.50
C CYS A 110 1.11 13.10 0.94
N TYR A 111 1.80 14.18 1.29
CA TYR A 111 2.15 14.49 2.67
C TYR A 111 0.91 14.70 3.53
N TYR A 112 -0.02 15.54 3.09
CA TYR A 112 -1.25 15.83 3.85
C TYR A 112 -2.13 14.60 4.01
N CYS A 113 -2.28 13.77 2.96
CA CYS A 113 -2.99 12.51 3.02
C CYS A 113 -2.37 11.55 4.05
N LYS A 114 -1.06 11.36 4.00
CA LYS A 114 -0.35 10.47 4.93
C LYS A 114 -0.31 11.03 6.36
N HIS A 115 -0.20 12.34 6.52
CA HIS A 115 -0.28 13.00 7.81
C HIS A 115 -1.63 12.74 8.49
N GLU A 116 -2.75 12.87 7.75
CA GLU A 116 -4.08 12.52 8.25
C GLU A 116 -4.15 11.06 8.68
N LEU A 117 -3.80 10.14 7.79
CA LEU A 117 -3.78 8.71 8.08
C LEU A 117 -2.99 8.40 9.36
N TYR A 118 -1.73 8.85 9.42
CA TYR A 118 -0.86 8.50 10.55
C TYR A 118 -1.29 9.15 11.86
N SER A 119 -1.92 10.33 11.83
CA SER A 119 -2.53 10.96 13.00
C SER A 119 -3.63 10.06 13.61
N VAL A 120 -4.52 9.55 12.75
CA VAL A 120 -5.58 8.62 13.19
C VAL A 120 -4.98 7.30 13.70
N LEU A 121 -4.04 6.71 12.95
CA LEU A 121 -3.38 5.46 13.37
C LEU A 121 -2.63 5.62 14.68
N LYS A 122 -2.00 6.77 14.94
CA LYS A 122 -1.31 7.08 16.20
C LYS A 122 -2.27 7.14 17.37
N THR A 123 -3.45 7.70 17.16
CA THR A 123 -4.51 7.72 18.17
C THR A 123 -4.97 6.30 18.50
N ILE A 124 -5.26 5.47 17.48
CA ILE A 124 -5.65 4.07 17.66
C ILE A 124 -4.55 3.27 18.37
N SER A 125 -3.29 3.45 17.96
CA SER A 125 -2.12 2.81 18.57
C SER A 125 -2.03 3.10 20.07
N ARG A 126 -2.15 4.38 20.45
CA ARG A 126 -2.13 4.80 21.85
C ARG A 126 -3.30 4.22 22.64
N ASP A 127 -4.51 4.32 22.11
CA ASP A 127 -5.74 3.95 22.82
C ASP A 127 -5.85 2.43 23.03
N ARG A 128 -5.23 1.64 22.13
CA ARG A 128 -5.20 0.16 22.21
C ARG A 128 -3.88 -0.41 22.76
N GLY A 129 -2.91 0.43 23.12
CA GLY A 129 -1.61 -0.02 23.62
C GLY A 129 -0.76 -0.76 22.58
N ILE A 130 -0.95 -0.48 21.28
CA ILE A 130 -0.17 -1.09 20.20
C ILE A 130 1.13 -0.30 20.04
N THR A 131 2.27 -1.01 20.01
CA THR A 131 3.60 -0.39 20.14
C THR A 131 4.14 0.24 18.86
N GLY A 132 3.78 -0.30 17.68
CA GLY A 132 4.32 0.12 16.39
C GLY A 132 3.26 0.48 15.37
N ILE A 133 3.64 1.31 14.39
CA ILE A 133 2.91 1.53 13.15
C ILE A 133 3.89 1.27 12.02
N VAL A 134 3.49 0.48 11.02
CA VAL A 134 4.32 0.16 9.87
C VAL A 134 3.59 0.45 8.55
N ASP A 135 4.36 0.81 7.51
CA ASP A 135 3.84 0.99 6.16
C ASP A 135 4.59 0.17 5.11
N GLY A 136 4.00 0.04 3.93
CA GLY A 136 4.55 -0.74 2.82
C GLY A 136 5.55 0.01 1.95
N SER A 137 6.24 1.03 2.45
CA SER A 137 7.36 1.64 1.71
C SER A 137 8.49 0.62 1.52
N ASN A 138 9.11 0.62 0.34
CA ASN A 138 10.13 -0.35 -0.05
C ASN A 138 11.43 0.33 -0.53
N ALA A 139 12.46 -0.43 -0.89
CA ALA A 139 13.77 0.10 -1.28
C ALA A 139 13.72 1.04 -2.50
N ASP A 140 12.85 0.75 -3.49
CA ASP A 140 12.75 1.57 -4.70
C ASP A 140 12.19 2.97 -4.40
N ASP A 141 11.41 3.12 -3.32
CA ASP A 141 10.85 4.41 -2.90
C ASP A 141 11.90 5.41 -2.38
N ARG A 142 13.15 4.98 -2.16
CA ARG A 142 14.26 5.85 -1.72
C ARG A 142 14.69 6.84 -2.81
N SER A 143 14.61 6.41 -4.06
CA SER A 143 15.03 7.20 -5.23
C SER A 143 13.93 8.09 -5.80
N ASP A 144 12.68 7.96 -5.31
CA ASP A 144 11.51 8.67 -5.81
C ASP A 144 11.12 9.85 -4.91
N TYR A 145 10.54 10.89 -5.50
CA TYR A 145 9.96 12.00 -4.74
C TYR A 145 8.67 11.56 -4.05
N ARG A 146 8.78 11.18 -2.79
CA ARG A 146 7.67 10.65 -1.96
C ARG A 146 7.41 11.54 -0.74
N PRO A 147 6.65 12.65 -0.88
CA PRO A 147 6.39 13.55 0.25
C PRO A 147 5.69 12.87 1.43
N GLY A 148 4.94 11.79 1.22
CA GLY A 148 4.34 10.99 2.28
C GLY A 148 5.35 10.35 3.25
N ARG A 149 6.60 10.12 2.83
CA ARG A 149 7.68 9.62 3.72
C ARG A 149 8.07 10.63 4.81
N SER A 150 7.87 11.92 4.56
CA SER A 150 8.10 12.94 5.60
C SER A 150 7.07 12.80 6.72
N ALA A 151 5.79 12.62 6.38
CA ALA A 151 4.76 12.33 7.37
C ALA A 151 5.05 11.03 8.14
N ALA A 152 5.48 9.95 7.46
CA ALA A 152 5.83 8.70 8.13
C ALA A 152 6.92 8.92 9.20
N ARG A 153 7.97 9.69 8.87
CA ARG A 153 9.04 10.04 9.82
C ARG A 153 8.55 10.85 11.02
N GLU A 154 7.67 11.84 10.79
CA GLU A 154 7.10 12.68 11.86
C GLU A 154 6.31 11.86 12.89
N PHE A 155 5.56 10.86 12.42
CA PHE A 155 4.76 9.98 13.28
C PHE A 155 5.52 8.75 13.81
N GLY A 156 6.80 8.59 13.47
CA GLY A 156 7.61 7.43 13.84
C GLY A 156 7.12 6.12 13.24
N VAL A 157 6.52 6.18 12.04
CA VAL A 157 6.10 5.00 11.29
C VAL A 157 7.34 4.33 10.71
N LYS A 158 7.46 3.01 10.91
CA LYS A 158 8.55 2.21 10.37
C LYS A 158 8.17 1.64 9.00
N SER A 159 9.18 1.36 8.18
CA SER A 159 9.03 0.77 6.85
C SER A 159 9.85 -0.51 6.75
N PRO A 160 9.38 -1.64 7.32
CA PRO A 160 10.18 -2.87 7.43
C PRO A 160 10.66 -3.44 6.08
N LEU A 161 9.89 -3.23 5.00
CA LEU A 161 10.31 -3.63 3.66
C LEU A 161 11.50 -2.81 3.15
N ASP A 162 11.49 -1.49 3.42
CA ASP A 162 12.61 -0.59 3.12
C ASP A 162 13.83 -0.92 3.99
N GLU A 163 13.63 -1.14 5.30
CA GLU A 163 14.70 -1.54 6.24
C GLU A 163 15.38 -2.85 5.83
N ALA A 164 14.61 -3.81 5.29
CA ALA A 164 15.11 -5.08 4.77
C ALA A 164 15.70 -4.96 3.34
N ASP A 165 15.79 -3.77 2.78
CA ASP A 165 16.27 -3.51 1.41
C ASP A 165 15.52 -4.33 0.33
N LEU A 166 14.24 -4.56 0.54
CA LEU A 166 13.38 -5.29 -0.40
C LEU A 166 12.90 -4.36 -1.53
N THR A 167 13.23 -4.73 -2.75
CA THR A 167 12.76 -4.07 -3.97
C THR A 167 11.35 -4.53 -4.35
N LYS A 168 10.67 -3.77 -5.19
CA LYS A 168 9.34 -4.13 -5.71
C LYS A 168 9.31 -5.48 -6.42
N VAL A 169 10.37 -5.80 -7.15
CA VAL A 169 10.50 -7.07 -7.86
C VAL A 169 10.60 -8.23 -6.87
N GLU A 170 11.42 -8.08 -5.84
CA GLU A 170 11.58 -9.08 -4.78
C GLU A 170 10.29 -9.27 -3.97
N ILE A 171 9.59 -8.18 -3.63
CA ILE A 171 8.29 -8.26 -2.94
C ILE A 171 7.25 -8.99 -3.78
N ARG A 172 7.22 -8.77 -5.10
CA ARG A 172 6.33 -9.51 -6.02
C ARG A 172 6.66 -11.00 -6.04
N GLU A 173 7.94 -11.35 -6.09
CA GLU A 173 8.37 -12.75 -6.06
C GLU A 173 8.01 -13.43 -4.74
N LEU A 174 8.28 -12.78 -3.61
CA LEU A 174 7.88 -13.28 -2.30
C LEU A 174 6.36 -13.43 -2.17
N SER A 175 5.58 -12.44 -2.67
CA SER A 175 4.13 -12.50 -2.71
C SER A 175 3.61 -13.68 -3.54
N ARG A 176 4.24 -13.94 -4.69
CA ARG A 176 3.92 -15.07 -5.57
C ARG A 176 4.19 -16.42 -4.89
N ARG A 177 5.33 -16.55 -4.19
CA ARG A 177 5.72 -17.78 -3.47
C ARG A 177 4.72 -18.17 -2.38
N VAL A 178 4.12 -17.16 -1.72
CA VAL A 178 3.13 -17.39 -0.65
C VAL A 178 1.69 -17.35 -1.14
N GLY A 179 1.47 -17.27 -2.45
CA GLY A 179 0.15 -17.35 -3.07
C GLY A 179 -0.71 -16.08 -2.93
N LEU A 180 -0.13 -14.92 -2.59
CA LEU A 180 -0.89 -13.67 -2.51
C LEU A 180 -1.36 -13.23 -3.91
N PRO A 181 -2.68 -13.00 -4.13
CA PRO A 181 -3.21 -12.69 -5.46
C PRO A 181 -2.70 -11.34 -5.99
N THR A 182 -2.20 -10.48 -5.10
CA THR A 182 -1.68 -9.14 -5.43
C THR A 182 -0.29 -9.15 -6.04
N TRP A 183 0.42 -10.29 -6.11
CA TRP A 183 1.79 -10.36 -6.63
C TRP A 183 1.93 -9.72 -8.03
N ASN A 184 0.89 -9.79 -8.85
CA ASN A 184 0.83 -9.23 -10.20
C ASN A 184 -0.12 -8.02 -10.30
N GLU A 185 -0.50 -7.42 -9.19
CA GLU A 185 -1.36 -6.23 -9.20
C GLU A 185 -0.61 -5.02 -9.76
N PRO A 186 -1.20 -4.25 -10.70
CA PRO A 186 -0.58 -3.03 -11.20
C PRO A 186 -0.33 -2.01 -10.10
N ALA A 187 0.68 -1.16 -10.29
CA ALA A 187 0.90 -0.04 -9.39
C ALA A 187 -0.31 0.91 -9.47
N SER A 188 -0.97 1.12 -8.34
CA SER A 188 -2.11 2.02 -8.24
C SER A 188 -1.78 3.21 -7.37
N ALA A 189 -1.99 4.38 -7.93
CA ALA A 189 -2.05 5.62 -7.16
C ALA A 189 -3.52 5.92 -6.81
N CYS A 190 -3.75 6.74 -5.76
CA CYS A 190 -5.10 7.18 -5.37
C CYS A 190 -5.82 7.93 -6.50
N LEU A 191 -7.14 7.97 -6.48
CA LEU A 191 -7.97 8.65 -7.50
C LEU A 191 -7.59 10.13 -7.68
N SER A 192 -7.16 10.80 -6.62
CA SER A 192 -6.72 12.20 -6.68
C SER A 192 -5.51 12.41 -7.62
N SER A 193 -4.73 11.37 -7.92
CA SER A 193 -3.62 11.45 -8.89
C SER A 193 -4.08 11.66 -10.33
N ARG A 194 -5.37 11.51 -10.62
CA ARG A 194 -5.99 11.75 -11.92
C ARG A 194 -6.39 13.21 -12.13
N ILE A 195 -6.30 14.02 -11.08
CA ILE A 195 -6.61 15.45 -11.11
C ILE A 195 -5.28 16.21 -11.21
N PRO A 196 -5.11 17.12 -12.17
CA PRO A 196 -3.88 17.91 -12.33
C PRO A 196 -3.53 18.68 -11.07
N TYR A 197 -2.25 18.79 -10.76
CA TYR A 197 -1.81 19.61 -9.63
C TYR A 197 -2.37 21.04 -9.74
N HIS A 198 -2.69 21.63 -8.60
CA HIS A 198 -3.31 22.95 -8.43
C HIS A 198 -4.76 23.05 -8.95
N SER A 199 -5.34 21.96 -9.47
CA SER A 199 -6.79 21.84 -9.65
C SER A 199 -7.39 21.24 -8.39
N GLU A 200 -8.39 21.88 -7.82
CA GLU A 200 -9.03 21.45 -6.57
C GLU A 200 -9.53 20.02 -6.67
N VAL A 201 -9.22 19.20 -5.66
CA VAL A 201 -9.76 17.86 -5.48
C VAL A 201 -11.13 17.95 -4.81
N THR A 202 -12.16 17.46 -5.47
CA THR A 202 -13.53 17.45 -4.95
C THR A 202 -14.13 16.05 -5.00
N ASN A 203 -15.10 15.77 -4.15
CA ASN A 203 -15.85 14.52 -4.17
C ASN A 203 -16.46 14.21 -5.54
N GLU A 204 -16.95 15.25 -6.23
CA GLU A 204 -17.55 15.11 -7.55
C GLU A 204 -16.54 14.61 -8.58
N LYS A 205 -15.37 15.27 -8.67
CA LYS A 205 -14.28 14.85 -9.60
C LYS A 205 -13.80 13.44 -9.30
N LEU A 206 -13.64 13.08 -8.02
CA LEU A 206 -13.23 11.74 -7.64
C LEU A 206 -14.24 10.68 -8.06
N ARG A 207 -15.55 10.94 -7.87
CA ARG A 207 -16.62 10.03 -8.34
C ARG A 207 -16.64 9.89 -9.86
N MET A 208 -16.47 10.98 -10.60
CA MET A 208 -16.40 10.94 -12.07
C MET A 208 -15.25 10.06 -12.54
N VAL A 209 -14.06 10.24 -11.97
CA VAL A 209 -12.88 9.42 -12.27
C VAL A 209 -13.14 7.95 -11.94
N GLU A 210 -13.63 7.66 -10.74
CA GLU A 210 -13.90 6.30 -10.31
C GLU A 210 -14.92 5.57 -11.19
N GLN A 211 -16.03 6.23 -11.53
CA GLN A 211 -17.06 5.65 -12.40
C GLN A 211 -16.52 5.37 -13.81
N ALA A 212 -15.70 6.28 -14.33
CA ALA A 212 -15.09 6.10 -15.65
C ALA A 212 -14.07 4.93 -15.64
N GLU A 213 -13.17 4.85 -14.63
CA GLU A 213 -12.22 3.73 -14.51
C GLU A 213 -12.95 2.40 -14.26
N ALA A 214 -13.99 2.37 -13.41
CA ALA A 214 -14.81 1.18 -13.19
C ALA A 214 -15.51 0.69 -14.49
N THR A 215 -15.92 1.61 -15.36
CA THR A 215 -16.50 1.25 -16.67
C THR A 215 -15.46 0.61 -17.59
N LEU A 216 -14.25 1.16 -17.64
CA LEU A 216 -13.15 0.59 -18.42
C LEU A 216 -12.74 -0.79 -17.90
N HIS A 217 -12.69 -0.99 -16.59
CA HIS A 217 -12.42 -2.30 -15.98
C HIS A 217 -13.49 -3.34 -16.38
N LYS A 218 -14.78 -2.97 -16.41
CA LYS A 218 -15.87 -3.85 -16.89
C LYS A 218 -15.73 -4.21 -18.36
N LEU A 219 -15.13 -3.32 -19.17
CA LEU A 219 -14.80 -3.58 -20.58
C LEU A 219 -13.53 -4.44 -20.76
N GLY A 220 -12.86 -4.84 -19.68
CA GLY A 220 -11.70 -5.73 -19.72
C GLY A 220 -10.34 -5.04 -19.69
N PHE A 221 -10.28 -3.71 -19.59
CA PHE A 221 -9.01 -2.99 -19.43
C PHE A 221 -8.49 -3.13 -18.00
N ARG A 222 -7.52 -4.00 -17.80
CA ARG A 222 -6.95 -4.26 -16.47
C ARG A 222 -6.14 -3.08 -15.92
N VAL A 223 -5.44 -2.36 -16.79
CA VAL A 223 -4.66 -1.17 -16.45
C VAL A 223 -5.24 0.00 -17.22
N CYS A 224 -5.86 0.92 -16.50
CA CYS A 224 -6.39 2.14 -17.10
C CYS A 224 -6.31 3.31 -16.10
N ARG A 225 -6.29 4.51 -16.63
CA ARG A 225 -6.39 5.76 -15.86
C ARG A 225 -7.22 6.76 -16.62
N VAL A 226 -8.18 7.39 -15.96
CA VAL A 226 -8.96 8.47 -16.52
C VAL A 226 -8.59 9.77 -15.83
N ARG A 227 -7.86 10.64 -16.54
CA ARG A 227 -7.43 11.94 -16.00
C ARG A 227 -8.49 12.99 -16.27
N HIS A 228 -8.81 13.76 -15.26
CA HIS A 228 -9.83 14.80 -15.26
C HIS A 228 -9.21 16.19 -15.54
N TYR A 229 -9.49 16.76 -16.70
CA TYR A 229 -9.02 18.10 -17.11
C TYR A 229 -10.21 19.09 -17.29
N GLY A 230 -11.09 19.19 -16.28
CA GLY A 230 -12.30 20.00 -16.40
C GLY A 230 -13.34 19.34 -17.32
N GLU A 231 -13.57 19.92 -18.50
CA GLU A 231 -14.50 19.36 -19.49
C GLU A 231 -13.89 18.24 -20.35
N LEU A 232 -12.60 17.98 -20.22
CA LEU A 232 -11.88 16.95 -20.96
C LEU A 232 -11.51 15.78 -20.07
N ALA A 233 -11.80 14.55 -20.51
CA ALA A 233 -11.29 13.32 -19.93
C ALA A 233 -10.20 12.73 -20.84
N ARG A 234 -9.02 12.43 -20.29
CA ARG A 234 -7.95 11.72 -20.98
C ARG A 234 -7.87 10.29 -20.45
N VAL A 235 -8.10 9.33 -21.35
CA VAL A 235 -8.01 7.89 -21.06
C VAL A 235 -6.59 7.40 -21.40
N GLU A 236 -5.98 6.70 -20.47
CA GLU A 236 -4.68 6.00 -20.61
C GLU A 236 -4.94 4.50 -20.37
N ILE A 237 -4.57 3.64 -21.33
CA ILE A 237 -4.73 2.19 -21.31
C ILE A 237 -3.44 1.51 -21.73
#